data_0368210d87e7ac7ca874cfbee3825078
#
_entry.id   0368210d87e7ac7ca874cfbee3825078
#
_cell.length_a   1.000
_cell.length_b   1.000
_cell.length_c   1.000
_cell.angle_alpha   90.00
_cell.angle_beta   90.00
_cell.angle_gamma   90.00
#
_symmetry.space_group_name_H-M   'P 1'
#
loop_
_entity.id
_entity.type
_entity.pdbx_description
1 polymer ?
#
loop_
_entity_poly.entity_id
_entity_poly.type
_entity_poly.pdbx_seq_one_letter_code
_entity_poly.pdbx_strand_id
1 'polypeptide(L)'
;MKKVLFTVALVFGAMVASAQVSVVKEAKAKKGNPVEAAKIIEAALTNPETANDPETWKLAGDFQKAIYDAENEKLYLSQVDKSKVADLPKLYNSLLKMFEYYTKCDEVEQAGVANGTIKKAKLRKKNAETLLQVRPNLANGGIEAFNTNDYEAAQKYFGLYVDVIEHPMFADKAEALKADTLNALYANYATMAAGYRNPKDVDAVIKYGTIGKEDKNEGWRGLMFMAEVYGNKENGDSIKWYETVKEGTQRFPEQDFFVGNLMDYYLQKGKFDEGLVEIEKMLASNEKPFLLYVKGALLYEKKDYAAAHEAYDKVIAKNEGDTPETSLVAEAYAKKGDCYFFPAHVIVEENSTLAIDD
;
A
#
# COMPACT_ATOMS: atom_id res chain seq x y z
N MET A 1 9.24 1.36 -60.44
CA MET A 1 8.64 0.75 -59.25
C MET A 1 8.91 1.48 -57.92
N LYS A 2 10.14 1.92 -57.61
CA LYS A 2 10.44 2.63 -56.37
C LYS A 2 9.69 3.96 -56.17
N LYS A 3 9.45 4.74 -57.23
CA LYS A 3 8.72 6.03 -57.13
C LYS A 3 7.19 5.85 -56.87
N VAL A 4 6.59 4.77 -57.35
CA VAL A 4 5.17 4.47 -57.15
C VAL A 4 4.93 4.00 -55.69
N LEU A 5 5.86 3.21 -55.15
CA LEU A 5 5.79 2.77 -53.74
C LEU A 5 5.89 3.95 -52.76
N PHE A 6 6.74 4.96 -53.07
CA PHE A 6 6.87 6.16 -52.21
C PHE A 6 5.63 7.04 -52.25
N THR A 7 5.00 7.16 -53.42
CA THR A 7 3.75 7.94 -53.58
C THR A 7 2.57 7.25 -52.91
N VAL A 8 2.48 5.93 -52.96
CA VAL A 8 1.41 5.15 -52.28
C VAL A 8 1.60 5.24 -50.78
N ALA A 9 2.83 5.13 -50.23
CA ALA A 9 3.09 5.27 -48.81
C ALA A 9 2.75 6.69 -48.30
N LEU A 10 3.07 7.74 -49.06
CA LEU A 10 2.70 9.12 -48.69
C LEU A 10 1.20 9.37 -48.77
N VAL A 11 0.48 8.78 -49.71
CA VAL A 11 -0.97 8.93 -49.81
C VAL A 11 -1.69 8.15 -48.69
N PHE A 12 -1.21 6.96 -48.31
CA PHE A 12 -1.75 6.24 -47.16
C PHE A 12 -1.47 6.98 -45.84
N GLY A 13 -0.26 7.51 -45.66
CA GLY A 13 0.09 8.33 -44.50
C GLY A 13 -0.81 9.57 -44.39
N ALA A 14 -1.02 10.30 -45.47
CA ALA A 14 -1.88 11.48 -45.51
C ALA A 14 -3.37 11.18 -45.28
N MET A 15 -3.87 10.02 -45.77
CA MET A 15 -5.25 9.61 -45.48
C MET A 15 -5.47 9.22 -44.02
N VAL A 16 -4.51 8.55 -43.38
CA VAL A 16 -4.59 8.20 -41.98
C VAL A 16 -4.52 9.46 -41.10
N ALA A 17 -3.66 10.42 -41.42
CA ALA A 17 -3.55 11.70 -40.75
C ALA A 17 -4.83 12.51 -40.80
N SER A 18 -5.44 12.63 -42.00
CA SER A 18 -6.69 13.35 -42.16
C SER A 18 -7.86 12.67 -41.45
N ALA A 19 -7.89 11.33 -41.37
CA ALA A 19 -8.89 10.56 -40.64
C ALA A 19 -8.80 10.81 -39.12
N GLN A 20 -7.60 10.88 -38.55
CA GLN A 20 -7.42 11.07 -37.08
C GLN A 20 -7.69 12.51 -36.64
N VAL A 21 -7.35 13.52 -37.43
CA VAL A 21 -7.77 14.91 -37.20
C VAL A 21 -9.31 15.01 -37.28
N SER A 22 -9.98 14.20 -38.09
CA SER A 22 -11.44 14.12 -38.12
C SER A 22 -12.01 13.52 -36.84
N VAL A 23 -11.36 12.50 -36.22
CA VAL A 23 -11.75 11.90 -34.94
C VAL A 23 -11.76 12.95 -33.80
N VAL A 24 -10.69 13.78 -33.69
CA VAL A 24 -10.64 14.85 -32.69
C VAL A 24 -11.77 15.89 -32.92
N LYS A 25 -12.06 16.24 -34.18
CA LYS A 25 -13.18 17.15 -34.52
C LYS A 25 -14.53 16.53 -34.19
N GLU A 26 -14.70 15.25 -34.47
CA GLU A 26 -15.92 14.51 -34.15
C GLU A 26 -16.15 14.46 -32.63
N ALA A 27 -15.13 14.11 -31.85
CA ALA A 27 -15.21 14.14 -30.40
C ALA A 27 -15.59 15.52 -29.86
N LYS A 28 -14.99 16.60 -30.43
CA LYS A 28 -15.36 17.99 -30.06
C LYS A 28 -16.81 18.32 -30.39
N ALA A 29 -17.35 17.82 -31.52
CA ALA A 29 -18.76 18.03 -31.88
C ALA A 29 -19.73 17.33 -30.91
N LYS A 30 -19.26 16.28 -30.22
CA LYS A 30 -20.04 15.50 -29.24
C LYS A 30 -19.89 15.99 -27.79
N LYS A 31 -19.33 17.17 -27.54
CA LYS A 31 -19.11 17.72 -26.19
C LYS A 31 -20.36 17.75 -25.28
N GLY A 32 -21.56 17.81 -25.87
CA GLY A 32 -22.84 17.73 -25.13
C GLY A 32 -23.18 16.33 -24.62
N ASN A 33 -22.47 15.30 -25.12
CA ASN A 33 -22.54 13.93 -24.61
C ASN A 33 -21.12 13.45 -24.26
N PRO A 34 -20.60 13.79 -23.06
CA PRO A 34 -19.20 13.53 -22.72
C PRO A 34 -18.83 12.06 -22.71
N VAL A 35 -19.78 11.15 -22.46
CA VAL A 35 -19.53 9.69 -22.50
C VAL A 35 -19.25 9.23 -23.94
N GLU A 36 -20.02 9.70 -24.92
CA GLU A 36 -19.81 9.40 -26.35
C GLU A 36 -18.50 10.06 -26.83
N ALA A 37 -18.29 11.34 -26.48
CA ALA A 37 -17.08 12.08 -26.85
C ALA A 37 -15.80 11.42 -26.30
N ALA A 38 -15.84 10.92 -25.06
CA ALA A 38 -14.72 10.21 -24.44
C ALA A 38 -14.38 8.91 -25.17
N LYS A 39 -15.37 8.17 -25.67
CA LYS A 39 -15.13 6.96 -26.47
C LYS A 39 -14.52 7.28 -27.82
N ILE A 40 -14.97 8.35 -28.47
CA ILE A 40 -14.46 8.76 -29.79
C ILE A 40 -13.00 9.21 -29.68
N ILE A 41 -12.64 10.01 -28.69
CA ILE A 41 -11.30 10.58 -28.54
C ILE A 41 -10.22 9.50 -28.25
N GLU A 42 -10.57 8.36 -27.66
CA GLU A 42 -9.62 7.29 -27.31
C GLU A 42 -8.78 6.84 -28.52
N ALA A 43 -9.37 6.77 -29.73
CA ALA A 43 -8.64 6.42 -30.94
C ALA A 43 -7.53 7.44 -31.31
N ALA A 44 -7.71 8.71 -30.94
CA ALA A 44 -6.72 9.76 -31.19
C ALA A 44 -5.54 9.73 -30.18
N LEU A 45 -5.69 9.09 -29.02
CA LEU A 45 -4.66 9.04 -27.99
C LEU A 45 -3.54 8.05 -28.33
N THR A 46 -3.78 7.09 -29.21
CA THR A 46 -2.81 6.07 -29.63
C THR A 46 -2.17 6.39 -30.98
N ASN A 47 -2.69 7.37 -31.73
CA ASN A 47 -2.12 7.74 -33.02
C ASN A 47 -1.01 8.79 -32.85
N PRO A 48 0.22 8.54 -33.35
CA PRO A 48 1.37 9.45 -33.17
C PRO A 48 1.13 10.90 -33.64
N GLU A 49 0.28 11.11 -34.63
CA GLU A 49 0.01 12.45 -35.18
C GLU A 49 -0.88 13.29 -34.27
N THR A 50 -1.77 12.66 -33.52
CA THR A 50 -2.69 13.33 -32.59
C THR A 50 -2.24 13.15 -31.12
N ALA A 51 -1.58 12.05 -30.77
CA ALA A 51 -1.04 11.81 -29.45
C ALA A 51 0.14 12.72 -29.07
N ASN A 52 0.83 13.31 -30.07
CA ASN A 52 1.88 14.32 -29.87
C ASN A 52 1.34 15.75 -29.73
N ASP A 53 0.02 15.94 -29.84
CA ASP A 53 -0.65 17.23 -29.56
C ASP A 53 -1.20 17.25 -28.12
N PRO A 54 -0.68 18.10 -27.22
CA PRO A 54 -1.16 18.16 -25.84
C PRO A 54 -2.65 18.55 -25.72
N GLU A 55 -3.20 19.27 -26.72
CA GLU A 55 -4.63 19.62 -26.74
C GLU A 55 -5.53 18.39 -26.93
N THR A 56 -5.04 17.31 -27.57
CA THR A 56 -5.77 16.05 -27.69
C THR A 56 -5.94 15.40 -26.32
N TRP A 57 -4.87 15.31 -25.52
CA TRP A 57 -4.89 14.77 -24.16
C TRP A 57 -5.72 15.65 -23.21
N LYS A 58 -5.56 16.98 -23.35
CA LYS A 58 -6.39 17.93 -22.58
C LYS A 58 -7.87 17.71 -22.85
N LEU A 59 -8.26 17.58 -24.11
CA LEU A 59 -9.63 17.35 -24.51
C LEU A 59 -10.18 16.03 -23.94
N ALA A 60 -9.39 14.96 -23.98
CA ALA A 60 -9.73 13.68 -23.36
C ALA A 60 -9.95 13.84 -21.84
N GLY A 61 -9.07 14.57 -21.15
CA GLY A 61 -9.23 14.90 -19.74
C GLY A 61 -10.49 15.74 -19.46
N ASP A 62 -10.79 16.72 -20.32
CA ASP A 62 -11.98 17.55 -20.18
C ASP A 62 -13.29 16.72 -20.30
N PHE A 63 -13.33 15.70 -21.17
CA PHE A 63 -14.47 14.79 -21.25
C PHE A 63 -14.61 13.92 -20.01
N GLN A 64 -13.50 13.39 -19.49
CA GLN A 64 -13.54 12.62 -18.25
C GLN A 64 -13.97 13.50 -17.07
N LYS A 65 -13.50 14.77 -17.03
CA LYS A 65 -13.95 15.73 -16.03
C LYS A 65 -15.45 15.95 -16.09
N ALA A 66 -16.03 16.11 -17.29
CA ALA A 66 -17.45 16.31 -17.44
C ALA A 66 -18.27 15.08 -16.98
N ILE A 67 -17.77 13.86 -17.22
CA ILE A 67 -18.37 12.62 -16.71
C ILE A 67 -18.30 12.57 -15.19
N TYR A 68 -17.10 12.83 -14.63
CA TYR A 68 -16.85 12.89 -13.20
C TYR A 68 -17.78 13.91 -12.51
N ASP A 69 -17.83 15.15 -13.01
CA ASP A 69 -18.63 16.21 -12.42
C ASP A 69 -20.14 15.84 -12.38
N ALA A 70 -20.65 15.22 -13.45
CA ALA A 70 -22.06 14.79 -13.52
C ALA A 70 -22.39 13.66 -12.51
N GLU A 71 -21.51 12.69 -12.34
CA GLU A 71 -21.74 11.62 -11.36
C GLU A 71 -21.49 12.10 -9.92
N ASN A 72 -20.50 12.98 -9.70
CA ASN A 72 -20.21 13.58 -8.39
C ASN A 72 -21.37 14.49 -7.92
N GLU A 73 -21.99 15.21 -8.82
CA GLU A 73 -23.23 15.99 -8.53
C GLU A 73 -24.35 15.07 -8.05
N LYS A 74 -24.59 13.95 -8.76
CA LYS A 74 -25.60 12.96 -8.33
C LYS A 74 -25.27 12.38 -6.96
N LEU A 75 -23.99 12.05 -6.70
CA LEU A 75 -23.53 11.54 -5.40
C LEU A 75 -23.82 12.54 -4.28
N TYR A 76 -23.53 13.81 -4.52
CA TYR A 76 -23.83 14.87 -3.55
C TYR A 76 -25.33 15.04 -3.32
N LEU A 77 -26.13 15.11 -4.40
CA LEU A 77 -27.58 15.27 -4.31
C LEU A 77 -28.27 14.04 -3.68
N SER A 78 -27.69 12.85 -3.79
CA SER A 78 -28.25 11.63 -3.17
C SER A 78 -28.38 11.70 -1.65
N GLN A 79 -27.63 12.61 -1.01
CA GLN A 79 -27.72 12.84 0.44
C GLN A 79 -29.08 13.46 0.85
N VAL A 80 -29.67 14.25 -0.03
CA VAL A 80 -30.95 14.94 0.20
C VAL A 80 -32.09 14.39 -0.65
N ASP A 81 -31.78 13.83 -1.82
CA ASP A 81 -32.75 13.24 -2.76
C ASP A 81 -32.31 11.82 -3.16
N LYS A 82 -32.96 10.82 -2.56
CA LYS A 82 -32.65 9.40 -2.79
C LYS A 82 -32.96 8.91 -4.21
N SER A 83 -33.65 9.70 -5.03
CA SER A 83 -33.87 9.40 -6.47
C SER A 83 -32.60 9.64 -7.30
N LYS A 84 -31.65 10.41 -6.79
CA LYS A 84 -30.36 10.68 -7.43
C LYS A 84 -29.37 9.57 -7.08
N VAL A 85 -29.12 8.70 -8.05
CA VAL A 85 -28.17 7.59 -7.89
C VAL A 85 -26.94 7.85 -8.75
N ALA A 86 -25.79 7.96 -8.14
CA ALA A 86 -24.51 8.06 -8.85
C ALA A 86 -24.05 6.67 -9.30
N ASP A 87 -23.44 6.62 -10.47
CA ASP A 87 -22.72 5.45 -10.98
C ASP A 87 -21.27 5.53 -10.42
N LEU A 88 -21.00 4.89 -9.25
CA LEU A 88 -19.71 4.96 -8.59
C LEU A 88 -18.57 4.41 -9.45
N PRO A 89 -18.69 3.27 -10.13
CA PRO A 89 -17.66 2.83 -11.07
C PRO A 89 -17.33 3.86 -12.14
N LYS A 90 -18.34 4.50 -12.73
CA LYS A 90 -18.13 5.55 -13.73
C LYS A 90 -17.47 6.78 -13.13
N LEU A 91 -17.92 7.22 -11.95
CA LEU A 91 -17.34 8.34 -11.19
C LEU A 91 -15.83 8.15 -10.98
N TYR A 92 -15.46 7.03 -10.37
CA TYR A 92 -14.07 6.79 -9.99
C TYR A 92 -13.18 6.43 -11.19
N ASN A 93 -13.66 5.67 -12.17
CA ASN A 93 -12.90 5.45 -13.40
C ASN A 93 -12.62 6.76 -14.16
N SER A 94 -13.60 7.67 -14.22
CA SER A 94 -13.38 8.99 -14.82
C SER A 94 -12.32 9.78 -14.07
N LEU A 95 -12.29 9.69 -12.73
CA LEU A 95 -11.28 10.33 -11.91
C LEU A 95 -9.86 9.83 -12.24
N LEU A 96 -9.65 8.51 -12.33
CA LEU A 96 -8.35 7.94 -12.74
C LEU A 96 -7.94 8.42 -14.14
N LYS A 97 -8.86 8.36 -15.10
CA LYS A 97 -8.60 8.82 -16.47
C LYS A 97 -8.32 10.33 -16.55
N MET A 98 -8.92 11.15 -15.68
CA MET A 98 -8.56 12.58 -15.59
C MET A 98 -7.10 12.76 -15.21
N PHE A 99 -6.62 12.04 -14.17
CA PHE A 99 -5.21 12.10 -13.78
C PHE A 99 -4.31 11.63 -14.91
N GLU A 100 -4.59 10.47 -15.51
CA GLU A 100 -3.84 9.93 -16.64
C GLU A 100 -3.73 10.93 -17.79
N TYR A 101 -4.84 11.47 -18.24
CA TYR A 101 -4.88 12.31 -19.44
C TYR A 101 -4.31 13.71 -19.22
N TYR A 102 -4.56 14.33 -18.07
CA TYR A 102 -3.99 15.64 -17.78
C TYR A 102 -2.49 15.59 -17.45
N THR A 103 -2.00 14.52 -16.83
CA THR A 103 -0.57 14.34 -16.65
C THR A 103 0.12 14.05 -17.97
N LYS A 104 -0.49 13.21 -18.82
CA LYS A 104 0.02 12.97 -20.17
C LYS A 104 0.01 14.22 -21.05
N CYS A 105 -1.03 15.05 -20.95
CA CYS A 105 -1.06 16.35 -21.58
C CYS A 105 0.15 17.21 -21.19
N ASP A 106 0.48 17.23 -19.89
CA ASP A 106 1.65 17.96 -19.39
C ASP A 106 2.96 17.40 -19.91
N GLU A 107 3.15 16.07 -19.89
CA GLU A 107 4.35 15.43 -20.46
C GLU A 107 4.56 15.80 -21.92
N VAL A 108 3.50 15.71 -22.73
CA VAL A 108 3.56 16.02 -24.17
C VAL A 108 3.85 17.53 -24.39
N GLU A 109 3.21 18.40 -23.62
CA GLU A 109 3.45 19.85 -23.69
C GLU A 109 4.90 20.19 -23.33
N GLN A 110 5.44 19.63 -22.26
CA GLN A 110 6.83 19.88 -21.83
C GLN A 110 7.84 19.31 -22.83
N ALA A 111 7.59 18.12 -23.37
CA ALA A 111 8.42 17.56 -24.44
C ALA A 111 8.41 18.46 -25.68
N GLY A 112 7.26 18.99 -26.06
CA GLY A 112 7.13 19.95 -27.16
C GLY A 112 7.88 21.26 -26.91
N VAL A 113 7.88 21.76 -25.67
CA VAL A 113 8.68 22.94 -25.31
C VAL A 113 10.18 22.62 -25.38
N ALA A 114 10.60 21.48 -24.84
CA ALA A 114 12.01 21.07 -24.84
C ALA A 114 12.60 20.88 -26.23
N ASN A 115 11.81 20.37 -27.18
CA ASN A 115 12.25 20.15 -28.58
C ASN A 115 11.95 21.33 -29.51
N GLY A 116 11.35 22.44 -29.00
CA GLY A 116 11.10 23.67 -29.74
C GLY A 116 9.85 23.65 -30.64
N THR A 117 9.04 22.59 -30.64
CA THR A 117 7.77 22.52 -31.39
C THR A 117 6.67 23.35 -30.74
N ILE A 118 6.76 23.56 -29.43
CA ILE A 118 5.86 24.42 -28.65
C ILE A 118 6.68 25.56 -28.05
N LYS A 119 6.26 26.81 -28.32
CA LYS A 119 6.99 28.00 -27.84
C LYS A 119 6.93 28.18 -26.31
N LYS A 120 5.81 27.82 -25.68
CA LYS A 120 5.57 28.03 -24.25
C LYS A 120 4.47 27.11 -23.76
N ALA A 121 4.69 26.45 -22.62
CA ALA A 121 3.67 25.71 -21.92
C ALA A 121 2.53 26.62 -21.39
N LYS A 122 1.29 26.19 -21.50
CA LYS A 122 0.09 26.95 -21.11
C LYS A 122 -0.92 26.12 -20.33
N LEU A 123 -0.84 24.79 -20.42
CA LEU A 123 -1.88 23.88 -19.94
C LEU A 123 -1.61 23.39 -18.52
N ARG A 124 -0.32 23.25 -18.13
CA ARG A 124 0.12 22.68 -16.83
C ARG A 124 -0.65 23.25 -15.65
N LYS A 125 -0.62 24.59 -15.48
CA LYS A 125 -1.16 25.21 -14.27
C LYS A 125 -2.64 24.89 -14.06
N LYS A 126 -3.47 25.07 -15.09
CA LYS A 126 -4.92 24.84 -15.00
C LYS A 126 -5.24 23.36 -14.77
N ASN A 127 -4.54 22.47 -15.48
CA ASN A 127 -4.74 21.01 -15.33
C ASN A 127 -4.32 20.56 -13.93
N ALA A 128 -3.19 21.04 -13.40
CA ALA A 128 -2.74 20.76 -12.04
C ALA A 128 -3.76 21.22 -10.99
N GLU A 129 -4.25 22.47 -11.11
CA GLU A 129 -5.27 23.02 -10.21
C GLU A 129 -6.55 22.15 -10.24
N THR A 130 -6.98 21.73 -11.43
CA THR A 130 -8.15 20.86 -11.60
C THR A 130 -7.95 19.50 -10.89
N LEU A 131 -6.80 18.86 -11.08
CA LEU A 131 -6.50 17.57 -10.46
C LEU A 131 -6.39 17.67 -8.93
N LEU A 132 -5.76 18.74 -8.42
CA LEU A 132 -5.63 18.93 -6.97
C LEU A 132 -6.98 19.16 -6.28
N GLN A 133 -7.94 19.79 -6.95
CA GLN A 133 -9.30 19.95 -6.41
C GLN A 133 -10.02 18.61 -6.21
N VAL A 134 -9.78 17.64 -7.08
CA VAL A 134 -10.44 16.33 -7.04
C VAL A 134 -9.59 15.23 -6.38
N ARG A 135 -8.32 15.51 -6.05
CA ARG A 135 -7.40 14.55 -5.41
C ARG A 135 -8.00 13.88 -4.16
N PRO A 136 -8.71 14.57 -3.26
CA PRO A 136 -9.30 13.91 -2.10
C PRO A 136 -10.26 12.77 -2.46
N ASN A 137 -10.92 12.82 -3.62
CA ASN A 137 -11.82 11.77 -4.06
C ASN A 137 -11.11 10.49 -4.54
N LEU A 138 -9.79 10.52 -4.76
CA LEU A 138 -9.00 9.29 -4.95
C LEU A 138 -9.08 8.41 -3.70
N ALA A 139 -9.04 9.00 -2.50
CA ALA A 139 -9.22 8.26 -1.27
C ALA A 139 -10.58 7.56 -1.21
N ASN A 140 -11.65 8.25 -1.59
CA ASN A 140 -13.00 7.67 -1.63
C ASN A 140 -13.10 6.51 -2.64
N GLY A 141 -12.48 6.67 -3.83
CA GLY A 141 -12.40 5.60 -4.82
C GLY A 141 -11.61 4.38 -4.31
N GLY A 142 -10.52 4.64 -3.60
CA GLY A 142 -9.71 3.59 -2.97
C GLY A 142 -10.48 2.83 -1.89
N ILE A 143 -11.23 3.52 -1.05
CA ILE A 143 -12.08 2.92 -0.01
C ILE A 143 -13.17 2.05 -0.65
N GLU A 144 -13.85 2.55 -1.68
CA GLU A 144 -14.89 1.80 -2.39
C GLU A 144 -14.33 0.52 -3.01
N ALA A 145 -13.18 0.62 -3.71
CA ALA A 145 -12.51 -0.53 -4.31
C ALA A 145 -12.04 -1.54 -3.24
N PHE A 146 -11.50 -1.05 -2.13
CA PHE A 146 -11.05 -1.90 -1.03
C PHE A 146 -12.20 -2.67 -0.39
N ASN A 147 -13.35 -2.01 -0.17
CA ASN A 147 -14.55 -2.63 0.40
C ASN A 147 -15.16 -3.70 -0.51
N THR A 148 -14.94 -3.61 -1.81
CA THR A 148 -15.36 -4.62 -2.78
C THR A 148 -14.29 -5.66 -3.10
N ASN A 149 -13.16 -5.64 -2.37
CA ASN A 149 -11.97 -6.50 -2.56
C ASN A 149 -11.30 -6.33 -3.93
N ASP A 150 -11.53 -5.23 -4.62
CA ASP A 150 -10.76 -4.85 -5.81
C ASP A 150 -9.45 -4.17 -5.39
N TYR A 151 -8.53 -4.99 -4.87
CA TYR A 151 -7.26 -4.51 -4.34
C TYR A 151 -6.34 -3.89 -5.42
N GLU A 152 -6.50 -4.29 -6.68
CA GLU A 152 -5.76 -3.65 -7.76
C GLU A 152 -6.24 -2.22 -7.99
N ALA A 153 -7.53 -1.99 -8.06
CA ALA A 153 -8.09 -0.66 -8.17
C ALA A 153 -7.81 0.17 -6.90
N ALA A 154 -7.96 -0.40 -5.71
CA ALA A 154 -7.67 0.26 -4.45
C ALA A 154 -6.23 0.76 -4.39
N GLN A 155 -5.25 -0.09 -4.77
CA GLN A 155 -3.84 0.28 -4.85
C GLN A 155 -3.62 1.45 -5.84
N LYS A 156 -4.29 1.43 -7.00
CA LYS A 156 -4.17 2.52 -7.99
C LYS A 156 -4.67 3.85 -7.44
N TYR A 157 -5.81 3.87 -6.76
CA TYR A 157 -6.38 5.09 -6.20
C TYR A 157 -5.52 5.65 -5.06
N PHE A 158 -5.22 4.84 -4.05
CA PHE A 158 -4.41 5.28 -2.91
C PHE A 158 -2.98 5.62 -3.33
N GLY A 159 -2.38 4.80 -4.20
CA GLY A 159 -1.06 5.06 -4.76
C GLY A 159 -1.01 6.38 -5.51
N LEU A 160 -1.99 6.65 -6.37
CA LEU A 160 -2.06 7.91 -7.11
C LEU A 160 -2.24 9.12 -6.18
N TYR A 161 -3.00 8.99 -5.08
CA TYR A 161 -3.12 10.03 -4.07
C TYR A 161 -1.74 10.44 -3.52
N VAL A 162 -0.87 9.48 -3.28
CA VAL A 162 0.50 9.69 -2.76
C VAL A 162 1.45 10.17 -3.86
N ASP A 163 1.41 9.53 -5.02
CA ASP A 163 2.38 9.72 -6.10
C ASP A 163 2.33 11.10 -6.76
N VAL A 164 1.21 11.82 -6.65
CA VAL A 164 1.11 13.19 -7.18
C VAL A 164 2.18 14.12 -6.60
N ILE A 165 2.71 13.85 -5.41
CA ILE A 165 3.75 14.67 -4.75
C ILE A 165 5.02 14.74 -5.59
N GLU A 166 5.38 13.61 -6.21
CA GLU A 166 6.64 13.47 -6.98
C GLU A 166 6.47 13.86 -8.46
N HIS A 167 5.22 14.08 -8.92
CA HIS A 167 5.00 14.37 -10.34
C HIS A 167 5.37 15.81 -10.67
N PRO A 168 6.19 16.08 -11.72
CA PRO A 168 6.69 17.42 -12.08
C PRO A 168 5.59 18.47 -12.33
N MET A 169 4.40 18.03 -12.70
CA MET A 169 3.24 18.90 -12.89
C MET A 169 2.85 19.67 -11.62
N PHE A 170 3.13 19.10 -10.44
CA PHE A 170 2.75 19.65 -9.14
C PHE A 170 3.94 20.25 -8.37
N ALA A 171 5.10 20.42 -9.02
CA ALA A 171 6.32 20.91 -8.37
C ALA A 171 6.09 22.23 -7.59
N ASP A 172 5.27 23.15 -8.11
CA ASP A 172 4.94 24.42 -7.44
C ASP A 172 4.10 24.24 -6.16
N LYS A 173 3.55 23.06 -5.93
CA LYS A 173 2.72 22.69 -4.78
C LYS A 173 3.34 21.58 -3.93
N ALA A 174 4.54 21.14 -4.26
CA ALA A 174 5.18 19.98 -3.62
C ALA A 174 5.27 20.12 -2.09
N GLU A 175 5.63 21.28 -1.59
CA GLU A 175 5.73 21.52 -0.14
C GLU A 175 4.36 21.41 0.57
N ALA A 176 3.31 21.96 -0.03
CA ALA A 176 1.96 21.84 0.52
C ALA A 176 1.45 20.38 0.47
N LEU A 177 1.79 19.64 -0.60
CA LEU A 177 1.42 18.23 -0.75
C LEU A 177 2.18 17.35 0.24
N LYS A 178 3.46 17.61 0.48
CA LYS A 178 4.26 16.90 1.51
C LYS A 178 3.75 17.17 2.93
N ALA A 179 3.22 18.36 3.18
CA ALA A 179 2.63 18.71 4.47
C ALA A 179 1.24 18.08 4.71
N ASP A 180 0.65 17.43 3.73
CA ASP A 180 -0.62 16.72 3.88
C ASP A 180 -0.47 15.52 4.81
N THR A 181 -1.06 15.61 6.00
CA THR A 181 -0.98 14.60 7.04
C THR A 181 -1.63 13.27 6.68
N LEU A 182 -2.45 13.23 5.61
CA LEU A 182 -3.11 12.03 5.14
C LEU A 182 -2.25 11.20 4.17
N ASN A 183 -1.12 11.73 3.72
CA ASN A 183 -0.25 11.00 2.79
C ASN A 183 0.23 9.66 3.36
N ALA A 184 0.71 9.65 4.60
CA ALA A 184 1.19 8.43 5.24
C ALA A 184 0.04 7.43 5.47
N LEU A 185 -1.15 7.91 5.86
CA LEU A 185 -2.34 7.08 6.02
C LEU A 185 -2.74 6.40 4.71
N TYR A 186 -2.84 7.15 3.61
CA TYR A 186 -3.22 6.56 2.32
C TYR A 186 -2.10 5.73 1.70
N ALA A 187 -0.83 6.00 2.02
CA ALA A 187 0.26 5.10 1.71
C ALA A 187 0.12 3.75 2.42
N ASN A 188 -0.32 3.72 3.69
CA ASN A 188 -0.65 2.47 4.37
C ASN A 188 -1.77 1.70 3.66
N TYR A 189 -2.84 2.38 3.24
CA TYR A 189 -3.92 1.71 2.49
C TYR A 189 -3.45 1.21 1.12
N ALA A 190 -2.56 1.93 0.43
CA ALA A 190 -1.92 1.45 -0.80
C ALA A 190 -1.06 0.20 -0.53
N THR A 191 -0.31 0.18 0.58
CA THR A 191 0.50 -0.95 1.02
C THR A 191 -0.36 -2.18 1.29
N MET A 192 -1.44 -2.01 2.05
CA MET A 192 -2.39 -3.09 2.34
C MET A 192 -3.02 -3.64 1.06
N ALA A 193 -3.49 -2.76 0.17
CA ALA A 193 -4.06 -3.16 -1.10
C ALA A 193 -3.04 -3.95 -1.94
N ALA A 194 -1.80 -3.48 -2.05
CA ALA A 194 -0.72 -4.18 -2.74
C ALA A 194 -0.40 -5.56 -2.12
N GLY A 195 -0.42 -5.64 -0.79
CA GLY A 195 -0.17 -6.88 -0.04
C GLY A 195 -1.30 -7.91 -0.13
N TYR A 196 -2.54 -7.46 -0.32
CA TYR A 196 -3.71 -8.35 -0.47
C TYR A 196 -3.94 -8.81 -1.93
N ARG A 197 -3.25 -8.23 -2.91
CA ARG A 197 -3.30 -8.72 -4.30
C ARG A 197 -2.81 -10.16 -4.40
N ASN A 198 -3.28 -10.87 -5.42
CA ASN A 198 -2.78 -12.20 -5.77
C ASN A 198 -2.42 -12.23 -7.27
N PRO A 199 -1.12 -12.26 -7.63
CA PRO A 199 0.04 -12.20 -6.74
C PRO A 199 0.20 -10.82 -6.04
N LYS A 200 0.90 -10.81 -4.89
CA LYS A 200 1.25 -9.57 -4.19
C LYS A 200 2.11 -8.66 -5.07
N ASP A 201 1.87 -7.36 -5.01
CA ASP A 201 2.73 -6.36 -5.63
C ASP A 201 3.83 -5.93 -4.64
N VAL A 202 4.93 -6.69 -4.65
CA VAL A 202 6.06 -6.53 -3.71
C VAL A 202 6.67 -5.13 -3.79
N ASP A 203 6.86 -4.59 -5.00
CA ASP A 203 7.47 -3.28 -5.19
C ASP A 203 6.57 -2.16 -4.61
N ALA A 204 5.27 -2.28 -4.82
CA ALA A 204 4.31 -1.34 -4.25
C ALA A 204 4.22 -1.46 -2.72
N VAL A 205 4.27 -2.68 -2.15
CA VAL A 205 4.33 -2.87 -0.69
C VAL A 205 5.54 -2.13 -0.11
N ILE A 206 6.72 -2.28 -0.70
CA ILE A 206 7.94 -1.62 -0.22
C ILE A 206 7.85 -0.10 -0.41
N LYS A 207 7.44 0.35 -1.59
CA LYS A 207 7.31 1.78 -1.92
C LYS A 207 6.39 2.50 -0.95
N TYR A 208 5.16 2.04 -0.88
CA TYR A 208 4.14 2.71 -0.08
C TYR A 208 4.29 2.43 1.42
N GLY A 209 4.77 1.23 1.80
CA GLY A 209 5.06 0.90 3.19
C GLY A 209 6.14 1.80 3.79
N THR A 210 7.16 2.17 3.00
CA THR A 210 8.20 3.12 3.43
C THR A 210 7.65 4.51 3.75
N ILE A 211 6.62 4.96 3.03
CA ILE A 211 5.92 6.22 3.31
C ILE A 211 4.92 6.03 4.45
N GLY A 212 4.13 4.97 4.37
CA GLY A 212 3.04 4.68 5.30
C GLY A 212 3.50 4.44 6.73
N LYS A 213 4.69 3.86 6.93
CA LYS A 213 5.25 3.66 8.28
C LYS A 213 5.41 4.94 9.08
N GLU A 214 5.42 6.11 8.43
CA GLU A 214 5.51 7.41 9.11
C GLU A 214 4.19 7.90 9.72
N ASP A 215 3.06 7.23 9.45
CA ASP A 215 1.81 7.49 10.15
C ASP A 215 1.94 7.10 11.64
N LYS A 216 1.53 8.01 12.53
CA LYS A 216 1.71 7.83 13.98
C LYS A 216 0.82 6.74 14.55
N ASN A 217 -0.34 6.51 13.97
CA ASN A 217 -1.36 5.58 14.48
C ASN A 217 -1.36 4.26 13.71
N GLU A 218 -1.25 4.32 12.39
CA GLU A 218 -1.42 3.19 11.49
C GLU A 218 -0.11 2.73 10.82
N GLY A 219 1.01 3.38 11.13
CA GLY A 219 2.32 3.08 10.52
C GLY A 219 2.81 1.65 10.75
N TRP A 220 2.29 0.99 11.79
CA TRP A 220 2.54 -0.42 12.05
C TRP A 220 2.10 -1.33 10.88
N ARG A 221 1.06 -0.95 10.13
CA ARG A 221 0.58 -1.73 8.97
C ARG A 221 1.61 -1.74 7.85
N GLY A 222 2.20 -0.58 7.55
CA GLY A 222 3.27 -0.48 6.56
C GLY A 222 4.45 -1.36 6.93
N LEU A 223 4.91 -1.29 8.19
CA LEU A 223 6.00 -2.13 8.69
C LEU A 223 5.64 -3.62 8.66
N MET A 224 4.41 -4.00 9.03
CA MET A 224 3.96 -5.38 9.01
C MET A 224 4.01 -5.98 7.61
N PHE A 225 3.43 -5.33 6.61
CA PHE A 225 3.45 -5.81 5.23
C PHE A 225 4.85 -5.84 4.63
N MET A 226 5.70 -4.85 4.97
CA MET A 226 7.12 -4.87 4.57
C MET A 226 7.87 -6.04 5.23
N ALA A 227 7.63 -6.32 6.51
CA ALA A 227 8.21 -7.46 7.20
C ALA A 227 7.77 -8.80 6.56
N GLU A 228 6.49 -8.94 6.19
CA GLU A 228 6.02 -10.14 5.45
C GLU A 228 6.76 -10.35 4.13
N VAL A 229 6.99 -9.27 3.37
CA VAL A 229 7.71 -9.32 2.10
C VAL A 229 9.18 -9.67 2.31
N TYR A 230 9.85 -9.01 3.25
CA TYR A 230 11.27 -9.28 3.56
C TYR A 230 11.50 -10.63 4.22
N GLY A 231 10.52 -11.15 4.95
CA GLY A 231 10.56 -12.47 5.58
C GLY A 231 10.26 -13.64 4.64
N ASN A 232 9.99 -13.38 3.36
CA ASN A 232 9.73 -14.44 2.38
C ASN A 232 10.94 -15.39 2.27
N LYS A 233 10.69 -16.71 2.35
CA LYS A 233 11.75 -17.72 2.38
C LYS A 233 12.51 -17.87 1.06
N GLU A 234 11.87 -17.54 -0.06
CA GLU A 234 12.44 -17.76 -1.40
C GLU A 234 13.25 -16.57 -1.90
N ASN A 235 12.77 -15.35 -1.65
CA ASN A 235 13.33 -14.11 -2.22
C ASN A 235 13.35 -12.95 -1.23
N GLY A 236 13.24 -13.23 0.06
CA GLY A 236 13.27 -12.22 1.11
C GLY A 236 14.68 -11.68 1.41
N ASP A 237 14.71 -10.65 2.24
CA ASP A 237 15.92 -10.01 2.75
C ASP A 237 15.90 -10.08 4.29
N SER A 238 16.62 -11.04 4.85
CA SER A 238 16.60 -11.29 6.28
C SER A 238 17.18 -10.14 7.12
N ILE A 239 18.03 -9.30 6.55
CA ILE A 239 18.59 -8.12 7.23
C ILE A 239 17.50 -7.05 7.32
N LYS A 240 16.87 -6.73 6.19
CA LYS A 240 15.76 -5.75 6.15
C LYS A 240 14.57 -6.24 6.97
N TRP A 241 14.29 -7.54 6.94
CA TRP A 241 13.25 -8.12 7.79
C TRP A 241 13.51 -7.84 9.26
N TYR A 242 14.73 -8.16 9.75
CA TYR A 242 15.11 -7.93 11.15
C TYR A 242 15.03 -6.44 11.53
N GLU A 243 15.57 -5.56 10.68
CA GLU A 243 15.51 -4.11 10.89
C GLU A 243 14.06 -3.60 10.95
N THR A 244 13.20 -4.07 10.03
CA THR A 244 11.78 -3.68 9.97
C THR A 244 11.01 -4.16 11.20
N VAL A 245 11.21 -5.40 11.62
CA VAL A 245 10.58 -5.97 12.83
C VAL A 245 11.05 -5.23 14.07
N LYS A 246 12.35 -4.94 14.16
CA LYS A 246 12.91 -4.18 15.28
C LYS A 246 12.38 -2.74 15.32
N GLU A 247 12.29 -2.06 14.19
CA GLU A 247 11.65 -0.74 14.10
C GLU A 247 10.20 -0.80 14.58
N GLY A 248 9.44 -1.81 14.14
CA GLY A 248 8.06 -2.04 14.55
C GLY A 248 7.90 -2.22 16.06
N THR A 249 8.77 -3.04 16.66
CA THR A 249 8.80 -3.25 18.12
C THR A 249 9.06 -1.96 18.91
N GLN A 250 9.91 -1.08 18.40
CA GLN A 250 10.24 0.18 19.07
C GLN A 250 9.17 1.25 18.94
N ARG A 251 8.58 1.36 17.74
CA ARG A 251 7.61 2.43 17.44
C ARG A 251 6.18 2.07 17.82
N PHE A 252 5.85 0.78 17.78
CA PHE A 252 4.51 0.25 18.02
C PHE A 252 4.54 -0.95 18.97
N PRO A 253 4.98 -0.73 20.23
CA PRO A 253 5.18 -1.81 21.21
C PRO A 253 3.87 -2.49 21.64
N GLU A 254 2.73 -1.92 21.30
CA GLU A 254 1.41 -2.51 21.52
C GLU A 254 1.04 -3.57 20.47
N GLN A 255 1.79 -3.65 19.36
CA GLN A 255 1.54 -4.60 18.28
C GLN A 255 2.35 -5.89 18.50
N ASP A 256 1.69 -6.90 19.03
CA ASP A 256 2.30 -8.19 19.39
C ASP A 256 2.98 -8.91 18.21
N PHE A 257 2.56 -8.61 16.97
CA PHE A 257 3.19 -9.12 15.76
C PHE A 257 4.70 -8.88 15.74
N PHE A 258 5.16 -7.67 16.04
CA PHE A 258 6.60 -7.34 15.97
C PHE A 258 7.38 -8.00 17.09
N VAL A 259 6.82 -7.98 18.30
CA VAL A 259 7.46 -8.62 19.46
C VAL A 259 7.60 -10.12 19.23
N GLY A 260 6.53 -10.79 18.77
CA GLY A 260 6.54 -12.21 18.47
C GLY A 260 7.62 -12.57 17.45
N ASN A 261 7.63 -11.88 16.31
CA ASN A 261 8.62 -12.12 15.25
C ASN A 261 10.06 -11.84 15.70
N LEU A 262 10.31 -10.79 16.50
CA LEU A 262 11.63 -10.49 17.03
C LEU A 262 12.11 -11.57 17.99
N MET A 263 11.22 -12.06 18.86
CA MET A 263 11.57 -13.11 19.81
C MET A 263 11.78 -14.47 19.12
N ASP A 264 10.99 -14.79 18.12
CA ASP A 264 11.21 -15.97 17.27
C ASP A 264 12.59 -15.93 16.60
N TYR A 265 13.02 -14.76 16.16
CA TYR A 265 14.38 -14.59 15.64
C TYR A 265 15.45 -14.92 16.69
N TYR A 266 15.33 -14.40 17.91
CA TYR A 266 16.28 -14.69 18.98
C TYR A 266 16.27 -16.17 19.37
N LEU A 267 15.09 -16.79 19.44
CA LEU A 267 14.94 -18.22 19.70
C LEU A 267 15.61 -19.07 18.61
N GLN A 268 15.32 -18.82 17.34
CA GLN A 268 15.88 -19.57 16.21
C GLN A 268 17.42 -19.40 16.07
N LYS A 269 17.95 -18.25 16.48
CA LYS A 269 19.39 -17.98 16.45
C LYS A 269 20.12 -18.40 17.72
N GLY A 270 19.42 -18.92 18.73
CA GLY A 270 20.01 -19.25 20.03
C GLY A 270 20.52 -18.03 20.81
N LYS A 271 20.02 -16.82 20.50
CA LYS A 271 20.43 -15.54 21.08
C LYS A 271 19.55 -15.17 22.29
N PHE A 272 19.42 -16.13 23.22
CA PHE A 272 18.48 -16.01 24.33
C PHE A 272 18.78 -14.81 25.23
N ASP A 273 20.06 -14.54 25.54
CA ASP A 273 20.44 -13.42 26.40
C ASP A 273 20.14 -12.07 25.76
N GLU A 274 20.38 -11.92 24.44
CA GLU A 274 20.00 -10.72 23.70
C GLU A 274 18.49 -10.50 23.73
N GLY A 275 17.70 -11.57 23.50
CA GLY A 275 16.24 -11.55 23.57
C GLY A 275 15.73 -11.19 24.96
N LEU A 276 16.31 -11.74 26.02
CA LEU A 276 15.96 -11.40 27.41
C LEU A 276 16.22 -9.94 27.75
N VAL A 277 17.33 -9.36 27.28
CA VAL A 277 17.60 -7.93 27.46
C VAL A 277 16.54 -7.05 26.78
N GLU A 278 16.12 -7.39 25.57
CA GLU A 278 15.08 -6.62 24.87
C GLU A 278 13.71 -6.77 25.53
N ILE A 279 13.32 -7.99 25.94
CA ILE A 279 12.01 -8.21 26.58
C ILE A 279 11.92 -7.54 27.95
N GLU A 280 13.01 -7.51 28.73
CA GLU A 280 13.07 -6.80 30.01
C GLU A 280 12.87 -5.28 29.85
N LYS A 281 13.44 -4.68 28.80
CA LYS A 281 13.19 -3.25 28.50
C LYS A 281 11.72 -2.99 28.20
N MET A 282 11.08 -3.90 27.44
CA MET A 282 9.66 -3.77 27.13
C MET A 282 8.80 -3.93 28.38
N LEU A 283 9.10 -4.93 29.22
CA LEU A 283 8.38 -5.17 30.49
C LEU A 283 8.52 -4.00 31.46
N ALA A 284 9.65 -3.29 31.46
CA ALA A 284 9.83 -2.10 32.29
C ALA A 284 8.88 -0.95 31.93
N SER A 285 8.44 -0.87 30.69
CA SER A 285 7.48 0.16 30.21
C SER A 285 6.03 -0.33 30.18
N ASN A 286 5.81 -1.62 29.94
CA ASN A 286 4.48 -2.22 29.83
C ASN A 286 4.51 -3.71 30.17
N GLU A 287 3.99 -4.07 31.34
CA GLU A 287 3.95 -5.45 31.82
C GLU A 287 2.73 -6.21 31.28
N LYS A 288 2.67 -6.42 29.94
CA LYS A 288 1.64 -7.22 29.30
C LYS A 288 1.83 -8.72 29.55
N PRO A 289 0.75 -9.51 29.66
CA PRO A 289 0.83 -10.98 29.78
C PRO A 289 1.61 -11.63 28.64
N PHE A 290 1.43 -11.17 27.41
CA PHE A 290 2.17 -11.66 26.24
C PHE A 290 3.69 -11.49 26.38
N LEU A 291 4.18 -10.36 26.88
CA LEU A 291 5.60 -10.14 27.09
C LEU A 291 6.18 -11.06 28.18
N LEU A 292 5.39 -11.36 29.21
CA LEU A 292 5.77 -12.32 30.25
C LEU A 292 5.84 -13.75 29.71
N TYR A 293 4.88 -14.11 28.85
CA TYR A 293 4.89 -15.41 28.16
C TYR A 293 6.12 -15.59 27.30
N VAL A 294 6.45 -14.58 26.49
CA VAL A 294 7.65 -14.59 25.63
C VAL A 294 8.93 -14.66 26.45
N LYS A 295 9.01 -13.94 27.58
CA LYS A 295 10.11 -14.06 28.55
C LYS A 295 10.26 -15.50 29.03
N GLY A 296 9.15 -16.12 29.43
CA GLY A 296 9.11 -17.52 29.83
C GLY A 296 9.65 -18.46 28.75
N ALA A 297 9.28 -18.25 27.50
CA ALA A 297 9.76 -19.03 26.36
C ALA A 297 11.27 -18.92 26.15
N LEU A 298 11.83 -17.71 26.21
CA LEU A 298 13.27 -17.49 26.11
C LEU A 298 14.05 -18.17 27.24
N LEU A 299 13.55 -18.05 28.47
CA LEU A 299 14.16 -18.70 29.65
C LEU A 299 14.08 -20.22 29.55
N TYR A 300 12.95 -20.76 29.07
CA TYR A 300 12.76 -22.18 28.84
C TYR A 300 13.78 -22.76 27.84
N GLU A 301 13.95 -22.12 26.69
CA GLU A 301 14.93 -22.54 25.68
C GLU A 301 16.38 -22.38 26.18
N LYS A 302 16.63 -21.40 27.05
CA LYS A 302 17.89 -21.25 27.77
C LYS A 302 18.12 -22.34 28.83
N LYS A 303 17.11 -23.18 29.10
CA LYS A 303 17.06 -24.21 30.14
C LYS A 303 17.04 -23.65 31.57
N ASP A 304 16.70 -22.39 31.76
CA ASP A 304 16.41 -21.80 33.06
C ASP A 304 14.93 -22.05 33.42
N TYR A 305 14.64 -23.31 33.71
CA TYR A 305 13.27 -23.77 33.91
C TYR A 305 12.62 -23.14 35.14
N ALA A 306 13.40 -22.81 36.15
CA ALA A 306 12.87 -22.17 37.38
C ALA A 306 12.38 -20.73 37.06
N ALA A 307 13.20 -19.93 36.40
CA ALA A 307 12.82 -18.58 36.02
C ALA A 307 11.69 -18.57 34.95
N ALA A 308 11.69 -19.56 34.03
CA ALA A 308 10.62 -19.72 33.04
C ALA A 308 9.27 -20.01 33.73
N HIS A 309 9.25 -20.90 34.71
CA HIS A 309 8.07 -21.21 35.50
C HIS A 309 7.51 -19.97 36.21
N GLU A 310 8.37 -19.16 36.84
CA GLU A 310 7.95 -17.91 37.48
C GLU A 310 7.34 -16.90 36.49
N ALA A 311 7.90 -16.83 35.26
CA ALA A 311 7.37 -15.96 34.22
C ALA A 311 5.97 -16.42 33.78
N TYR A 312 5.75 -17.73 33.61
CA TYR A 312 4.42 -18.27 33.28
C TYR A 312 3.42 -18.12 34.43
N ASP A 313 3.85 -18.22 35.69
CA ASP A 313 2.99 -17.91 36.85
C ASP A 313 2.46 -16.48 36.80
N LYS A 314 3.32 -15.52 36.43
CA LYS A 314 2.88 -14.12 36.26
C LYS A 314 1.89 -13.95 35.11
N VAL A 315 2.03 -14.70 34.00
CA VAL A 315 1.04 -14.71 32.91
C VAL A 315 -0.32 -15.15 33.43
N ILE A 316 -0.34 -16.27 34.17
CA ILE A 316 -1.58 -16.84 34.74
C ILE A 316 -2.23 -15.85 35.70
N ALA A 317 -1.45 -15.33 36.66
CA ALA A 317 -1.97 -14.39 37.68
C ALA A 317 -2.53 -13.09 37.08
N LYS A 318 -1.92 -12.56 36.01
CA LYS A 318 -2.41 -11.34 35.34
C LYS A 318 -3.69 -11.56 34.54
N ASN A 319 -4.02 -12.78 34.18
CA ASN A 319 -5.22 -13.14 33.42
C ASN A 319 -6.32 -13.78 34.29
N GLU A 320 -6.17 -13.81 35.62
CA GLU A 320 -7.21 -14.27 36.57
C GLU A 320 -8.35 -13.26 36.77
N GLY A 321 -8.48 -12.24 35.88
CA GLY A 321 -9.51 -11.19 35.93
C GLY A 321 -10.67 -11.42 34.95
N ASP A 322 -11.49 -10.39 34.78
CA ASP A 322 -12.79 -10.44 34.08
C ASP A 322 -12.74 -10.79 32.57
N THR A 323 -11.57 -10.71 31.92
CA THR A 323 -11.39 -11.05 30.51
C THR A 323 -10.07 -11.80 30.31
N PRO A 324 -9.98 -13.08 30.71
CA PRO A 324 -8.75 -13.85 30.49
C PRO A 324 -8.54 -14.09 28.98
N GLU A 325 -7.33 -13.87 28.51
CA GLU A 325 -6.88 -14.37 27.20
C GLU A 325 -6.71 -15.90 27.32
N THR A 326 -7.80 -16.63 27.16
CA THR A 326 -7.89 -18.05 27.51
C THR A 326 -6.88 -18.91 26.77
N SER A 327 -6.50 -18.57 25.53
CA SER A 327 -5.46 -19.30 24.78
C SER A 327 -4.08 -19.10 25.40
N LEU A 328 -3.70 -17.88 25.74
CA LEU A 328 -2.40 -17.56 26.33
C LEU A 328 -2.23 -18.18 27.72
N VAL A 329 -3.30 -18.20 28.54
CA VAL A 329 -3.31 -18.84 29.86
C VAL A 329 -3.17 -20.35 29.73
N ALA A 330 -3.89 -20.96 28.80
CA ALA A 330 -3.79 -22.40 28.54
C ALA A 330 -2.38 -22.82 28.10
N GLU A 331 -1.78 -22.04 27.22
CA GLU A 331 -0.39 -22.22 26.78
C GLU A 331 0.60 -22.05 27.94
N ALA A 332 0.39 -21.04 28.79
CA ALA A 332 1.25 -20.80 29.96
C ALA A 332 1.18 -21.97 30.95
N TYR A 333 -0.03 -22.56 31.20
CA TYR A 333 -0.13 -23.77 32.02
C TYR A 333 0.60 -24.96 31.40
N ALA A 334 0.45 -25.18 30.09
CA ALA A 334 1.14 -26.26 29.38
C ALA A 334 2.66 -26.09 29.49
N LYS A 335 3.19 -24.88 29.18
CA LYS A 335 4.62 -24.59 29.28
C LYS A 335 5.16 -24.65 30.69
N LYS A 336 4.37 -24.27 31.68
CA LYS A 336 4.71 -24.45 33.08
C LYS A 336 4.84 -25.95 33.44
N GLY A 337 3.97 -26.82 32.91
CA GLY A 337 4.12 -28.27 33.02
C GLY A 337 5.40 -28.78 32.39
N ASP A 338 5.76 -28.29 31.20
CA ASP A 338 7.00 -28.62 30.49
C ASP A 338 8.25 -28.27 31.32
N CYS A 339 8.22 -27.20 32.12
CA CYS A 339 9.33 -26.81 32.99
C CYS A 339 9.65 -27.85 34.09
N TYR A 340 8.70 -28.68 34.43
CA TYR A 340 8.93 -29.83 35.36
C TYR A 340 9.26 -31.13 34.63
N PHE A 341 8.54 -31.41 33.54
CA PHE A 341 8.65 -32.66 32.81
C PHE A 341 10.02 -32.86 32.20
N PHE A 342 10.54 -31.89 31.47
CA PHE A 342 11.80 -32.04 30.74
C PHE A 342 13.04 -32.22 31.65
N PRO A 343 13.21 -31.43 32.73
CA PRO A 343 14.30 -31.66 33.68
C PRO A 343 14.21 -33.06 34.34
N ALA A 344 13.02 -33.49 34.72
CA ALA A 344 12.82 -34.81 35.30
C ALA A 344 13.17 -35.93 34.30
N HIS A 345 12.76 -35.77 33.02
CA HIS A 345 13.05 -36.75 31.97
C HIS A 345 14.56 -36.90 31.70
N VAL A 346 15.30 -35.76 31.65
CA VAL A 346 16.76 -35.76 31.51
C VAL A 346 17.43 -36.51 32.67
N ILE A 347 16.98 -36.29 33.91
CA ILE A 347 17.51 -36.99 35.07
C ILE A 347 17.25 -38.48 34.98
N VAL A 348 16.09 -38.90 34.53
CA VAL A 348 15.75 -40.34 34.35
C VAL A 348 16.60 -40.95 33.25
N GLU A 349 16.77 -40.28 32.11
CA GLU A 349 17.61 -40.77 31.00
C GLU A 349 19.08 -40.93 31.42
N GLU A 350 19.65 -39.88 32.06
CA GLU A 350 21.04 -39.90 32.52
C GLU A 350 21.33 -40.98 33.57
N ASN A 351 20.33 -41.32 34.38
CA ASN A 351 20.45 -42.37 35.39
C ASN A 351 19.93 -43.76 34.94
N SER A 352 19.34 -43.86 33.72
CA SER A 352 18.84 -45.11 33.22
C SER A 352 19.91 -46.18 32.96
N THR A 353 21.16 -45.80 32.88
CA THR A 353 22.33 -46.67 32.69
C THR A 353 23.05 -47.02 34.00
N LEU A 354 22.57 -46.46 35.12
CA LEU A 354 23.15 -46.85 36.43
C LEU A 354 22.68 -48.29 36.72
N ALA A 355 23.64 -49.22 36.77
CA ALA A 355 23.34 -50.59 37.22
C ALA A 355 22.81 -50.51 38.65
N ILE A 356 21.66 -51.13 38.86
CA ILE A 356 21.18 -51.42 40.22
C ILE A 356 22.07 -52.58 40.68
N ASP A 357 23.11 -52.25 41.45
CA ASP A 357 23.87 -53.28 42.15
C ASP A 357 22.96 -53.83 43.23
N ASP A 358 22.65 -55.16 43.10
CA ASP A 358 21.85 -55.94 44.06
C ASP A 358 22.55 -56.05 45.45
#